data_dba051479c66849c44498a972f110766
#
_entry.id   dba051479c66849c44498a972f110766
#
_cell.length_a   1.000
_cell.length_b   1.000
_cell.length_c   1.000
_cell.angle_alpha   90.00
_cell.angle_beta   90.00
_cell.angle_gamma   90.00
#
_symmetry.space_group_name_H-M   'P 1'
#
loop_
_entity.id
_entity.type
_entity.pdbx_description
1 polymer ?
#
loop_
_entity_poly.entity_id
_entity_poly.type
_entity_poly.pdbx_seq_one_letter_code
_entity_poly.pdbx_strand_id
1 'polypeptide(L)'
;MKFSFLSFNLVIFFFFLGCSKKVQPDTTLNRDGEKSSGVNNAGSGFNNGVDDLAGLGDPLRGDFGGLDPLAPRDTALSAFDDPLNVIRPFEPVLFGFDQYNLSSSERPKISEIAEFLKSNINARLLIEGYCDWKGTPDYNKSLGDRRASTVKAYLIELGCDGDRIEVISLGDELAVPDADPEQSRLDRRATFVVSKGN
;
A
#
# COMPACT_ATOMS: atom_id res chain seq x y z
N MET A 1 32.27 13.68 -53.90
CA MET A 1 31.64 14.90 -53.37
C MET A 1 31.56 14.78 -51.85
N LYS A 2 32.35 15.59 -51.15
CA LYS A 2 32.45 15.60 -49.67
C LYS A 2 31.53 16.72 -49.17
N PHE A 3 30.49 16.38 -48.40
CA PHE A 3 29.68 17.38 -47.66
C PHE A 3 30.10 17.32 -46.19
N SER A 4 30.73 18.38 -45.76
CA SER A 4 31.08 18.69 -44.39
C SER A 4 29.88 19.37 -43.72
N PHE A 5 29.31 18.76 -42.67
CA PHE A 5 28.32 19.42 -41.81
C PHE A 5 29.01 19.97 -40.57
N LEU A 6 29.02 21.29 -40.52
CA LEU A 6 29.50 22.11 -39.43
C LEU A 6 28.52 22.06 -38.26
N SER A 7 28.95 21.57 -37.13
CA SER A 7 28.18 21.53 -35.87
C SER A 7 28.16 22.94 -35.26
N PHE A 8 26.98 23.49 -35.06
CA PHE A 8 26.76 24.74 -34.34
C PHE A 8 26.30 24.42 -32.91
N ASN A 9 27.25 24.49 -31.97
CA ASN A 9 27.00 24.31 -30.56
C ASN A 9 26.56 25.65 -29.96
N LEU A 10 25.27 25.81 -29.66
CA LEU A 10 24.76 26.94 -28.90
C LEU A 10 24.57 26.52 -27.44
N VAL A 11 25.55 26.84 -26.60
CA VAL A 11 25.46 26.68 -25.16
C VAL A 11 24.76 27.91 -24.58
N ILE A 12 23.51 27.75 -24.16
CA ILE A 12 22.78 28.77 -23.40
C ILE A 12 22.97 28.48 -21.92
N PHE A 13 23.80 29.28 -21.26
CA PHE A 13 24.01 29.29 -19.82
C PHE A 13 22.91 30.17 -19.19
N PHE A 14 21.89 29.56 -18.59
CA PHE A 14 20.96 30.27 -17.72
C PHE A 14 21.45 30.23 -16.28
N PHE A 15 21.99 31.36 -15.84
CA PHE A 15 22.20 31.63 -14.41
C PHE A 15 20.86 31.93 -13.75
N PHE A 16 20.33 31.03 -12.97
CA PHE A 16 19.26 31.32 -12.01
C PHE A 16 19.87 31.59 -10.64
N LEU A 17 20.01 32.86 -10.29
CA LEU A 17 20.14 33.27 -8.90
C LEU A 17 18.77 33.14 -8.23
N GLY A 18 18.56 32.05 -7.53
CA GLY A 18 17.38 31.86 -6.67
C GLY A 18 17.75 32.10 -5.21
N CYS A 19 17.34 33.23 -4.64
CA CYS A 19 17.39 33.51 -3.21
C CYS A 19 16.62 32.45 -2.41
N SER A 20 17.32 31.64 -1.64
CA SER A 20 16.74 30.76 -0.63
C SER A 20 16.35 31.58 0.61
N LYS A 21 15.07 31.83 0.83
CA LYS A 21 14.55 32.24 2.15
C LYS A 21 14.46 31.02 3.04
N LYS A 22 15.33 30.96 4.06
CA LYS A 22 15.19 30.04 5.20
C LYS A 22 13.94 30.44 5.98
N VAL A 23 12.92 29.59 5.99
CA VAL A 23 11.82 29.65 6.95
C VAL A 23 12.26 28.89 8.17
N GLN A 24 12.44 29.59 9.28
CA GLN A 24 12.60 28.98 10.60
C GLN A 24 11.21 28.59 11.15
N PRO A 25 11.04 27.42 11.74
CA PRO A 25 9.83 27.12 12.50
C PRO A 25 9.89 27.82 13.86
N ASP A 26 8.94 28.71 14.10
CA ASP A 26 8.69 29.29 15.43
C ASP A 26 8.16 28.23 16.38
N THR A 27 9.01 27.80 17.29
CA THR A 27 8.62 27.02 18.47
C THR A 27 8.42 27.98 19.65
N THR A 28 7.25 28.57 19.75
CA THR A 28 6.81 29.21 20.99
C THR A 28 5.67 28.38 21.59
N LEU A 29 6.01 27.42 22.41
CA LEU A 29 5.10 26.80 23.36
C LEU A 29 4.92 27.80 24.54
N ASN A 30 3.89 28.61 24.49
CA ASN A 30 3.41 29.35 25.66
C ASN A 30 2.72 28.36 26.60
N ARG A 31 3.42 28.11 27.68
CA ARG A 31 2.93 27.39 28.83
C ARG A 31 2.46 28.45 29.84
N ASP A 32 1.26 28.94 29.69
CA ASP A 32 0.59 29.72 30.69
C ASP A 32 -0.19 28.79 31.61
N GLY A 33 0.29 28.73 32.84
CA GLY A 33 -0.36 28.02 33.91
C GLY A 33 -1.57 28.80 34.40
N GLU A 34 -2.72 28.20 34.38
CA GLU A 34 -3.87 28.69 35.14
C GLU A 34 -4.20 27.71 36.27
N LYS A 35 -3.96 28.19 37.48
CA LYS A 35 -4.40 27.57 38.73
C LYS A 35 -5.88 27.91 38.92
N SER A 36 -6.73 26.93 39.02
CA SER A 36 -8.04 27.09 39.68
C SER A 36 -8.28 25.90 40.57
N SER A 37 -8.04 26.17 41.82
CA SER A 37 -8.85 26.06 43.06
C SER A 37 -9.87 24.93 43.09
N GLY A 38 -9.65 24.11 44.11
CA GLY A 38 -10.39 22.97 44.53
C GLY A 38 -11.87 23.21 44.89
N VAL A 39 -12.61 22.15 44.77
CA VAL A 39 -13.83 21.93 45.55
C VAL A 39 -13.79 20.51 46.09
N ASN A 40 -13.64 20.44 47.42
CA ASN A 40 -13.93 19.26 48.20
C ASN A 40 -15.42 18.94 48.11
N ASN A 41 -15.79 17.73 47.85
CA ASN A 41 -16.98 17.20 48.50
C ASN A 41 -16.83 15.70 48.75
N ALA A 42 -16.80 15.41 50.04
CA ALA A 42 -16.94 14.07 50.59
C ALA A 42 -18.45 13.72 50.57
N GLY A 43 -18.75 12.46 50.27
CA GLY A 43 -20.10 11.97 50.50
C GLY A 43 -20.36 10.64 49.82
N SER A 44 -19.96 9.53 50.44
CA SER A 44 -20.81 8.40 50.82
C SER A 44 -21.98 8.05 49.89
N GLY A 45 -21.94 6.82 49.37
CA GLY A 45 -23.14 6.18 48.83
C GLY A 45 -22.87 5.14 47.79
N PHE A 46 -22.25 4.01 48.16
CA PHE A 46 -22.37 2.81 47.36
C PHE A 46 -23.77 2.24 47.53
N ASN A 47 -24.70 2.59 46.68
CA ASN A 47 -25.94 1.86 46.53
C ASN A 47 -25.86 0.95 45.33
N ASN A 48 -25.91 -0.34 45.63
CA ASN A 48 -26.12 -1.43 44.67
C ASN A 48 -27.45 -1.21 43.94
N GLY A 49 -27.37 -0.75 42.69
CA GLY A 49 -28.46 -0.75 41.74
C GLY A 49 -27.94 -1.31 40.45
N VAL A 50 -27.98 -2.63 40.30
CA VAL A 50 -27.57 -3.35 39.08
C VAL A 50 -28.69 -3.42 38.03
N ASP A 51 -29.71 -2.60 38.14
CA ASP A 51 -30.96 -2.77 37.34
C ASP A 51 -31.12 -1.73 36.21
N ASP A 52 -30.21 -0.77 36.02
CA ASP A 52 -30.37 0.26 34.97
C ASP A 52 -29.35 0.18 33.81
N LEU A 53 -28.67 -0.96 33.63
CA LEU A 53 -27.77 -1.15 32.49
C LEU A 53 -28.44 -1.83 31.28
N ALA A 54 -29.76 -1.99 31.28
CA ALA A 54 -30.49 -2.57 30.15
C ALA A 54 -30.61 -1.66 28.91
N GLY A 55 -30.08 -0.43 28.97
CA GLY A 55 -30.15 0.53 27.87
C GLY A 55 -28.82 0.95 27.26
N LEU A 56 -27.70 0.55 27.86
CA LEU A 56 -26.39 0.75 27.24
C LEU A 56 -26.05 -0.54 26.46
N GLY A 57 -26.24 -0.49 25.15
CA GLY A 57 -25.78 -1.58 24.29
C GLY A 57 -24.35 -1.93 24.64
N ASP A 58 -24.08 -3.22 24.78
CA ASP A 58 -22.74 -3.77 25.03
C ASP A 58 -21.73 -3.11 24.07
N PRO A 59 -20.78 -2.29 24.55
CA PRO A 59 -19.80 -1.65 23.67
C PRO A 59 -18.88 -2.67 22.97
N LEU A 60 -18.91 -3.95 23.37
CA LEU A 60 -18.24 -5.06 22.69
C LEU A 60 -19.16 -5.80 21.72
N ARG A 61 -20.47 -5.50 21.77
CA ARG A 61 -21.44 -5.97 20.80
C ARG A 61 -21.62 -4.90 19.72
N GLY A 62 -20.52 -4.57 19.05
CA GLY A 62 -20.61 -3.80 17.81
C GLY A 62 -21.54 -4.55 16.88
N ASP A 63 -22.60 -3.88 16.44
CA ASP A 63 -23.41 -4.33 15.33
C ASP A 63 -22.50 -4.33 14.09
N PHE A 64 -21.77 -5.42 13.91
CA PHE A 64 -20.91 -5.65 12.74
C PHE A 64 -21.76 -6.03 11.52
N GLY A 65 -23.00 -5.50 11.46
CA GLY A 65 -23.80 -5.53 10.24
C GLY A 65 -23.98 -6.93 9.64
N GLY A 66 -24.22 -7.96 10.48
CA GLY A 66 -24.51 -9.31 10.01
C GLY A 66 -23.31 -10.09 9.48
N LEU A 67 -22.08 -9.61 9.70
CA LEU A 67 -20.87 -10.38 9.38
C LEU A 67 -20.69 -11.44 10.46
N ASP A 68 -20.89 -12.70 10.10
CA ASP A 68 -20.54 -13.85 10.92
C ASP A 68 -19.02 -13.79 11.24
N PRO A 69 -18.60 -13.69 12.54
CA PRO A 69 -17.19 -13.69 12.89
C PRO A 69 -16.43 -14.95 12.45
N LEU A 70 -17.18 -16.01 12.12
CA LEU A 70 -16.65 -17.27 11.62
C LEU A 70 -16.84 -17.42 10.09
N ALA A 71 -17.48 -16.46 9.44
CA ALA A 71 -17.52 -16.47 7.98
C ALA A 71 -16.10 -16.32 7.45
N PRO A 72 -15.69 -17.14 6.46
CA PRO A 72 -14.40 -16.96 5.81
C PRO A 72 -14.30 -15.53 5.29
N ARG A 73 -13.39 -14.74 5.87
CA ARG A 73 -13.29 -13.30 5.57
C ARG A 73 -12.88 -13.00 4.14
N ASP A 74 -12.45 -14.03 3.39
CA ASP A 74 -11.84 -13.86 2.09
C ASP A 74 -12.38 -14.84 1.04
N THR A 75 -13.69 -14.81 0.79
CA THR A 75 -14.25 -15.51 -0.38
C THR A 75 -13.60 -15.05 -1.68
N ALA A 76 -13.09 -13.82 -1.73
CA ALA A 76 -12.38 -13.29 -2.87
C ALA A 76 -11.02 -13.99 -3.09
N LEU A 77 -10.30 -14.34 -2.01
CA LEU A 77 -9.01 -15.04 -2.07
C LEU A 77 -9.18 -16.54 -2.32
N SER A 78 -10.32 -17.14 -2.01
CA SER A 78 -10.56 -18.58 -2.23
C SER A 78 -10.41 -19.01 -3.70
N ALA A 79 -10.57 -18.08 -4.64
CA ALA A 79 -10.33 -18.34 -6.07
C ALA A 79 -8.85 -18.67 -6.37
N PHE A 80 -7.93 -18.39 -5.45
CA PHE A 80 -6.48 -18.60 -5.59
C PHE A 80 -5.96 -19.78 -4.74
N ASP A 81 -6.82 -20.45 -3.96
CA ASP A 81 -6.45 -21.55 -3.09
C ASP A 81 -6.18 -22.88 -3.85
N ASP A 82 -6.76 -23.02 -5.05
CA ASP A 82 -6.56 -24.21 -5.88
C ASP A 82 -5.30 -24.07 -6.75
N PRO A 83 -4.20 -24.78 -6.43
CA PRO A 83 -2.96 -24.71 -7.20
C PRO A 83 -3.08 -25.18 -8.64
N LEU A 84 -4.12 -25.95 -9.00
CA LEU A 84 -4.36 -26.39 -10.37
C LEU A 84 -5.03 -25.31 -11.23
N ASN A 85 -5.70 -24.38 -10.59
CA ASN A 85 -6.43 -23.29 -11.26
C ASN A 85 -5.65 -21.97 -11.32
N VAL A 86 -4.46 -21.88 -10.72
CA VAL A 86 -3.65 -20.69 -10.69
C VAL A 86 -2.42 -20.79 -11.59
N ILE A 87 -2.05 -19.67 -12.21
CA ILE A 87 -0.83 -19.53 -13.02
C ILE A 87 -0.12 -18.21 -12.66
N ARG A 88 1.18 -18.15 -12.95
CA ARG A 88 2.01 -16.96 -12.78
C ARG A 88 2.67 -16.59 -14.11
N PRO A 89 1.90 -16.09 -15.10
CA PRO A 89 2.40 -15.91 -16.47
C PRO A 89 3.19 -14.61 -16.67
N PHE A 90 3.14 -13.68 -15.72
CA PHE A 90 3.67 -12.33 -15.86
C PHE A 90 4.97 -12.10 -15.11
N GLU A 91 5.82 -11.27 -15.69
CA GLU A 91 7.03 -10.81 -15.03
C GLU A 91 6.71 -9.88 -13.84
N PRO A 92 7.51 -9.94 -12.76
CA PRO A 92 7.34 -9.04 -11.63
C PRO A 92 7.61 -7.58 -12.01
N VAL A 93 6.88 -6.68 -11.38
CA VAL A 93 7.12 -5.23 -11.40
C VAL A 93 8.08 -4.88 -10.28
N LEU A 94 9.16 -4.17 -10.56
CA LEU A 94 10.19 -3.80 -9.61
C LEU A 94 10.02 -2.38 -9.09
N PHE A 95 10.44 -2.16 -7.83
CA PHE A 95 10.36 -0.87 -7.16
C PHE A 95 11.73 -0.40 -6.63
N GLY A 96 11.88 0.91 -6.56
CA GLY A 96 13.02 1.53 -5.89
C GLY A 96 13.02 1.26 -4.37
N PHE A 97 14.16 1.54 -3.73
CA PHE A 97 14.27 1.48 -2.27
C PHE A 97 13.30 2.50 -1.65
N ASP A 98 12.50 2.03 -0.69
CA ASP A 98 11.50 2.83 0.01
C ASP A 98 10.47 3.52 -0.92
N GLN A 99 10.24 2.94 -2.11
CA GLN A 99 9.33 3.49 -3.11
C GLN A 99 8.19 2.52 -3.43
N TYR A 100 7.03 3.09 -3.74
CA TYR A 100 5.84 2.39 -4.24
C TYR A 100 5.33 2.98 -5.57
N ASN A 101 5.99 4.03 -6.10
CA ASN A 101 5.61 4.63 -7.38
C ASN A 101 6.07 3.74 -8.55
N LEU A 102 5.21 3.59 -9.55
CA LEU A 102 5.52 2.87 -10.79
C LEU A 102 6.46 3.70 -11.68
N SER A 103 7.61 3.13 -11.99
CA SER A 103 8.50 3.72 -12.99
C SER A 103 7.92 3.54 -14.41
N SER A 104 8.35 4.40 -15.33
CA SER A 104 7.90 4.32 -16.72
C SER A 104 8.33 3.01 -17.42
N SER A 105 9.44 2.41 -17.00
CA SER A 105 9.93 1.14 -17.52
C SER A 105 9.09 -0.07 -17.12
N GLU A 106 8.37 0.00 -16.00
CA GLU A 106 7.54 -1.09 -15.49
C GLU A 106 6.10 -1.07 -16.04
N ARG A 107 5.64 0.08 -16.53
CA ARG A 107 4.27 0.26 -17.05
C ARG A 107 3.90 -0.69 -18.21
N PRO A 108 4.78 -0.99 -19.17
CA PRO A 108 4.46 -1.93 -20.25
C PRO A 108 4.06 -3.32 -19.75
N LYS A 109 4.71 -3.83 -18.70
CA LYS A 109 4.38 -5.12 -18.07
C LYS A 109 2.94 -5.13 -17.53
N ILE A 110 2.52 -4.02 -16.91
CA ILE A 110 1.16 -3.90 -16.38
C ILE A 110 0.13 -3.76 -17.51
N SER A 111 0.50 -3.11 -18.62
CA SER A 111 -0.36 -3.02 -19.80
C SER A 111 -0.63 -4.41 -20.42
N GLU A 112 0.35 -5.30 -20.44
CA GLU A 112 0.19 -6.70 -20.87
C GLU A 112 -0.82 -7.44 -19.98
N ILE A 113 -0.73 -7.25 -18.65
CA ILE A 113 -1.70 -7.82 -17.70
C ILE A 113 -3.11 -7.29 -17.97
N ALA A 114 -3.24 -5.98 -18.24
CA ALA A 114 -4.53 -5.37 -18.53
C ALA A 114 -5.17 -5.94 -19.80
N GLU A 115 -4.39 -6.16 -20.86
CA GLU A 115 -4.86 -6.79 -22.10
C GLU A 115 -5.30 -8.23 -21.86
N PHE A 116 -4.55 -8.99 -21.06
CA PHE A 116 -4.92 -10.34 -20.68
C PHE A 116 -6.25 -10.38 -19.93
N LEU A 117 -6.44 -9.51 -18.89
CA LEU A 117 -7.67 -9.47 -18.10
C LEU A 117 -8.89 -9.04 -18.93
N LYS A 118 -8.72 -8.17 -19.93
CA LYS A 118 -9.78 -7.77 -20.86
C LYS A 118 -10.17 -8.92 -21.80
N SER A 119 -9.20 -9.71 -22.22
CA SER A 119 -9.42 -10.87 -23.11
C SER A 119 -10.01 -12.07 -22.37
N ASN A 120 -9.80 -12.16 -21.04
CA ASN A 120 -10.23 -13.29 -20.20
C ASN A 120 -11.17 -12.80 -19.11
N ILE A 121 -12.47 -12.69 -19.45
CA ILE A 121 -13.48 -12.07 -18.58
C ILE A 121 -13.68 -12.79 -17.24
N ASN A 122 -13.44 -14.09 -17.18
CA ASN A 122 -13.59 -14.88 -15.96
C ASN A 122 -12.31 -14.94 -15.12
N ALA A 123 -11.18 -14.49 -15.65
CA ALA A 123 -9.92 -14.50 -14.91
C ALA A 123 -9.94 -13.48 -13.78
N ARG A 124 -9.39 -13.88 -12.62
CA ARG A 124 -9.14 -12.99 -11.46
C ARG A 124 -7.64 -12.84 -11.27
N LEU A 125 -7.23 -11.70 -10.73
CA LEU A 125 -5.83 -11.37 -10.48
C LEU A 125 -5.61 -11.15 -8.98
N LEU A 126 -4.59 -11.78 -8.41
CA LEU A 126 -4.04 -11.44 -7.10
C LEU A 126 -2.67 -10.80 -7.30
N ILE A 127 -2.47 -9.65 -6.71
CA ILE A 127 -1.22 -8.90 -6.71
C ILE A 127 -0.57 -9.04 -5.34
N GLU A 128 0.62 -9.62 -5.32
CA GLU A 128 1.40 -9.84 -4.10
C GLU A 128 2.52 -8.79 -4.02
N GLY A 129 2.53 -7.97 -2.95
CA GLY A 129 3.53 -6.92 -2.75
C GLY A 129 4.63 -7.36 -1.78
N TYR A 130 5.89 -7.16 -2.19
CA TYR A 130 7.09 -7.59 -1.47
C TYR A 130 8.03 -6.42 -1.19
N CYS A 131 8.81 -6.57 -0.13
CA CYS A 131 9.90 -5.68 0.26
C CYS A 131 11.21 -6.44 0.40
N ASP A 132 12.33 -5.72 0.45
CA ASP A 132 13.60 -6.29 0.85
C ASP A 132 13.66 -6.43 2.39
N TRP A 133 14.72 -7.03 2.90
CA TRP A 133 14.94 -7.33 4.33
C TRP A 133 15.10 -6.10 5.22
N LYS A 134 15.26 -4.90 4.65
CA LYS A 134 15.52 -3.67 5.39
C LYS A 134 14.23 -3.07 5.94
N GLY A 135 14.23 -2.76 7.23
CA GLY A 135 13.09 -2.17 7.90
C GLY A 135 12.48 -3.07 8.98
N THR A 136 11.32 -2.68 9.47
CA THR A 136 10.55 -3.52 10.39
C THR A 136 9.48 -4.30 9.63
N PRO A 137 9.08 -5.49 10.09
CA PRO A 137 8.03 -6.28 9.43
C PRO A 137 6.73 -5.49 9.21
N ASP A 138 6.28 -4.71 10.20
CA ASP A 138 5.06 -3.90 10.09
C ASP A 138 5.19 -2.80 9.02
N TYR A 139 6.36 -2.16 8.96
CA TYR A 139 6.64 -1.17 7.92
C TYR A 139 6.65 -1.81 6.54
N ASN A 140 7.36 -2.93 6.38
CA ASN A 140 7.46 -3.66 5.12
C ASN A 140 6.10 -4.22 4.68
N LYS A 141 5.27 -4.66 5.62
CA LYS A 141 3.88 -5.06 5.33
C LYS A 141 3.08 -3.91 4.73
N SER A 142 3.15 -2.73 5.35
CA SER A 142 2.47 -1.51 4.85
C SER A 142 3.03 -1.04 3.49
N LEU A 143 4.35 -1.12 3.29
CA LEU A 143 4.99 -0.73 2.02
C LEU A 143 4.64 -1.70 0.90
N GLY A 144 4.63 -3.01 1.18
CA GLY A 144 4.20 -4.04 0.24
C GLY A 144 2.74 -3.84 -0.20
N ASP A 145 1.85 -3.51 0.74
CA ASP A 145 0.46 -3.19 0.43
C ASP A 145 0.33 -1.98 -0.50
N ARG A 146 1.06 -0.89 -0.22
CA ARG A 146 1.08 0.30 -1.10
C ARG A 146 1.57 -0.02 -2.51
N ARG A 147 2.58 -0.89 -2.66
CA ARG A 147 3.09 -1.35 -3.96
C ARG A 147 2.03 -2.09 -4.75
N ALA A 148 1.39 -3.10 -4.12
CA ALA A 148 0.33 -3.87 -4.75
C ALA A 148 -0.88 -2.99 -5.11
N SER A 149 -1.29 -2.10 -4.20
CA SER A 149 -2.39 -1.14 -4.42
C SER A 149 -2.09 -0.15 -5.55
N THR A 150 -0.84 0.31 -5.70
CA THR A 150 -0.45 1.18 -6.82
C THR A 150 -0.58 0.47 -8.17
N VAL A 151 -0.20 -0.80 -8.24
CA VAL A 151 -0.39 -1.61 -9.47
C VAL A 151 -1.87 -1.82 -9.76
N LYS A 152 -2.68 -2.15 -8.74
CA LYS A 152 -4.15 -2.28 -8.89
C LYS A 152 -4.77 -0.98 -9.41
N ALA A 153 -4.42 0.16 -8.82
CA ALA A 153 -4.92 1.46 -9.26
C ALA A 153 -4.60 1.71 -10.74
N TYR A 154 -3.37 1.42 -11.17
CA TYR A 154 -2.99 1.60 -12.57
C TYR A 154 -3.71 0.64 -13.52
N LEU A 155 -3.97 -0.61 -13.12
CA LEU A 155 -4.81 -1.54 -13.90
C LEU A 155 -6.25 -1.03 -14.06
N ILE A 156 -6.82 -0.42 -13.02
CA ILE A 156 -8.14 0.21 -13.08
C ILE A 156 -8.13 1.42 -14.04
N GLU A 157 -7.08 2.25 -14.00
CA GLU A 157 -6.90 3.36 -14.98
C GLU A 157 -6.82 2.84 -16.40
N LEU A 158 -6.24 1.66 -16.62
CA LEU A 158 -6.21 0.99 -17.92
C LEU A 158 -7.56 0.35 -18.30
N GLY A 159 -8.60 0.44 -17.45
CA GLY A 159 -9.95 -0.03 -17.71
C GLY A 159 -10.20 -1.48 -17.30
N CYS A 160 -9.41 -2.04 -16.39
CA CYS A 160 -9.70 -3.32 -15.78
C CYS A 160 -10.75 -3.17 -14.66
N ASP A 161 -11.56 -4.20 -14.46
CA ASP A 161 -12.54 -4.27 -13.38
C ASP A 161 -11.83 -4.51 -12.04
N GLY A 162 -11.96 -3.56 -11.10
CA GLY A 162 -11.34 -3.62 -9.78
C GLY A 162 -11.84 -4.76 -8.89
N ASP A 163 -13.07 -5.26 -9.11
CA ASP A 163 -13.67 -6.36 -8.34
C ASP A 163 -13.05 -7.73 -8.68
N ARG A 164 -12.30 -7.78 -9.78
CA ARG A 164 -11.54 -8.98 -10.19
C ARG A 164 -10.08 -8.95 -9.75
N ILE A 165 -9.65 -7.88 -9.06
CA ILE A 165 -8.26 -7.67 -8.68
C ILE A 165 -8.15 -7.60 -7.17
N GLU A 166 -7.49 -8.59 -6.58
CA GLU A 166 -7.19 -8.63 -5.16
C GLU A 166 -5.75 -8.19 -4.89
N VAL A 167 -5.47 -7.71 -3.70
CA VAL A 167 -4.13 -7.33 -3.28
C VAL A 167 -3.80 -7.98 -1.95
N ILE A 168 -2.55 -8.41 -1.79
CA ILE A 168 -2.02 -8.90 -0.53
C ILE A 168 -0.58 -8.39 -0.38
N SER A 169 -0.20 -8.07 0.84
CA SER A 169 1.19 -7.77 1.16
C SER A 169 1.85 -8.95 1.85
N LEU A 170 3.00 -9.34 1.37
CA LEU A 170 3.89 -10.30 2.01
C LEU A 170 5.07 -9.60 2.70
N GLY A 171 5.20 -8.28 2.52
CA GLY A 171 6.27 -7.51 3.16
C GLY A 171 7.64 -8.12 2.88
N ASP A 172 8.40 -8.39 3.92
CA ASP A 172 9.74 -9.00 3.90
C ASP A 172 9.76 -10.50 4.24
N GLU A 173 8.60 -11.17 4.31
CA GLU A 173 8.50 -12.60 4.70
C GLU A 173 9.34 -13.53 3.82
N LEU A 174 9.54 -13.17 2.53
CA LEU A 174 10.33 -13.93 1.56
C LEU A 174 11.61 -13.21 1.13
N ALA A 175 11.99 -12.15 1.83
CA ALA A 175 13.23 -11.44 1.56
C ALA A 175 14.45 -12.26 2.00
N VAL A 176 15.54 -12.16 1.25
CA VAL A 176 16.81 -12.78 1.66
C VAL A 176 17.46 -11.88 2.72
N PRO A 177 17.67 -12.38 3.96
CA PRO A 177 18.32 -11.58 5.00
C PRO A 177 19.74 -11.19 4.58
N ASP A 178 20.14 -9.96 4.89
CA ASP A 178 21.46 -9.40 4.58
C ASP A 178 21.86 -9.51 3.10
N ALA A 179 20.87 -9.56 2.22
CA ALA A 179 21.08 -9.67 0.78
C ALA A 179 21.92 -8.51 0.23
N ASP A 180 22.69 -8.80 -0.80
CA ASP A 180 23.40 -7.80 -1.58
C ASP A 180 22.44 -6.81 -2.28
N PRO A 181 22.95 -5.70 -2.83
CA PRO A 181 22.10 -4.70 -3.46
C PRO A 181 21.27 -5.23 -4.64
N GLU A 182 21.80 -6.19 -5.40
CA GLU A 182 21.10 -6.75 -6.56
C GLU A 182 19.95 -7.66 -6.12
N GLN A 183 20.18 -8.57 -5.18
CA GLN A 183 19.13 -9.39 -4.61
C GLN A 183 18.06 -8.53 -3.91
N SER A 184 18.48 -7.53 -3.12
CA SER A 184 17.55 -6.59 -2.50
C SER A 184 16.67 -5.87 -3.53
N ARG A 185 17.24 -5.54 -4.72
CA ARG A 185 16.47 -4.95 -5.84
C ARG A 185 15.42 -5.92 -6.38
N LEU A 186 15.73 -7.20 -6.47
CA LEU A 186 14.80 -8.23 -6.91
C LEU A 186 13.73 -8.54 -5.88
N ASP A 187 14.02 -8.37 -4.59
CA ASP A 187 13.05 -8.55 -3.50
C ASP A 187 11.99 -7.45 -3.49
N ARG A 188 12.33 -6.22 -3.88
CA ARG A 188 11.39 -5.10 -3.97
C ARG A 188 10.53 -5.20 -5.22
N ARG A 189 9.46 -6.00 -5.16
CA ARG A 189 8.63 -6.33 -6.32
C ARG A 189 7.14 -6.43 -6.01
N ALA A 190 6.33 -6.41 -7.05
CA ALA A 190 4.97 -6.96 -7.04
C ALA A 190 4.89 -8.13 -8.02
N THR A 191 4.31 -9.24 -7.60
CA THR A 191 4.08 -10.43 -8.44
C THR A 191 2.59 -10.65 -8.67
N PHE A 192 2.28 -11.52 -9.62
CA PHE A 192 0.94 -11.69 -10.15
C PHE A 192 0.55 -13.17 -10.16
N VAL A 193 -0.57 -13.45 -9.52
CA VAL A 193 -1.21 -14.77 -9.57
C VAL A 193 -2.53 -14.61 -10.28
N VAL A 194 -2.75 -15.41 -11.31
CA VAL A 194 -3.99 -15.41 -12.07
C VAL A 194 -4.75 -16.69 -11.78
N SER A 195 -6.01 -16.56 -11.34
CA SER A 195 -6.98 -17.64 -11.34
C SER A 195 -7.71 -17.65 -12.68
N LYS A 196 -7.76 -18.82 -13.34
CA LYS A 196 -8.37 -18.94 -14.69
C LYS A 196 -9.89 -18.77 -14.68
N GLY A 197 -10.54 -18.79 -13.49
CA GLY A 197 -11.99 -18.83 -13.38
C GLY A 197 -12.56 -20.14 -13.94
N ASN A 198 -13.47 -20.75 -13.23
CA ASN A 198 -14.23 -21.91 -13.74
C ASN A 198 -15.38 -21.46 -14.59
#